data_3221576b61731b8e48e460a42225dfd0
#
_entry.id   3221576b61731b8e48e460a42225dfd0
#
_cell.length_a   1.000
_cell.length_b   1.000
_cell.length_c   1.000
_cell.angle_alpha   90.00
_cell.angle_beta   90.00
_cell.angle_gamma   90.00
#
_symmetry.space_group_name_H-M   'P 1'
#
loop_
_entity.id
_entity.type
_entity.pdbx_description
1 polymer ?
#
loop_
_entity_poly.entity_id
_entity_poly.type
_entity_poly.pdbx_seq_one_letter_code
_entity_poly.pdbx_strand_id
1 'polypeptide(L)'
;VCTDVEVRRMFADAEHDRHPQDGRILVGYNFERDIDIETLHQYRQTLASLQPTHPWTGISDMDFLKKVGAYATEYETGKEGFTLAGILMFGKYDSIINNSGVPTYFVDYRECIATDDPNIRWTHRIYPDGMWEANLYQFYMRVYNRLIQPLPRPFMMKDGIRQEETPAHDAVRE
;
A
#
# COMPACT_ATOMS: atom_id res chain seq x y z
N VAL A 1 -3.47 -35.56 14.45
CA VAL A 1 -3.39 -34.90 15.78
C VAL A 1 -2.41 -33.78 15.65
N CYS A 2 -2.86 -32.51 15.92
CA CYS A 2 -1.98 -31.35 15.94
C CYS A 2 -0.94 -31.46 17.05
N THR A 3 0.27 -31.00 16.76
CA THR A 3 1.34 -30.90 17.76
C THR A 3 1.09 -29.68 18.66
N ASP A 4 1.64 -29.67 19.88
CA ASP A 4 1.52 -28.52 20.80
C ASP A 4 2.07 -27.22 20.18
N VAL A 5 3.03 -27.29 19.27
CA VAL A 5 3.57 -26.14 18.54
C VAL A 5 2.56 -25.57 17.54
N GLU A 6 1.85 -26.43 16.81
CA GLU A 6 0.78 -26.02 15.88
C GLU A 6 -0.39 -25.41 16.63
N VAL A 7 -0.78 -25.99 17.76
CA VAL A 7 -1.86 -25.45 18.61
C VAL A 7 -1.49 -24.07 19.14
N ARG A 8 -0.26 -23.84 19.63
CA ARG A 8 0.20 -22.53 20.07
C ARG A 8 0.22 -21.51 18.94
N ARG A 9 0.59 -21.94 17.73
CA ARG A 9 0.59 -21.08 16.54
C ARG A 9 -0.82 -20.67 16.16
N MET A 10 -1.78 -21.61 16.18
CA MET A 10 -3.19 -21.31 15.93
C MET A 10 -3.79 -20.35 16.95
N PHE A 11 -3.41 -20.45 18.23
CA PHE A 11 -3.83 -19.49 19.25
C PHE A 11 -3.22 -18.11 19.03
N ALA A 12 -1.94 -18.02 18.67
CA ALA A 12 -1.26 -16.77 18.35
C ALA A 12 -1.89 -16.09 17.11
N ASP A 13 -2.21 -16.88 16.09
CA ASP A 13 -2.88 -16.38 14.88
C ASP A 13 -4.31 -15.89 15.20
N ALA A 14 -5.07 -16.61 16.04
CA ALA A 14 -6.41 -16.19 16.47
C ALA A 14 -6.40 -14.92 17.35
N GLU A 15 -5.33 -14.68 18.09
CA GLU A 15 -5.16 -13.46 18.89
C GLU A 15 -4.76 -12.27 18.00
N HIS A 16 -4.00 -12.53 16.93
CA HIS A 16 -3.70 -11.55 15.88
C HIS A 16 -4.98 -11.07 15.14
N ASP A 17 -5.92 -11.96 14.87
CA ASP A 17 -7.20 -11.63 14.23
C ASP A 17 -8.09 -10.75 15.12
N ARG A 18 -7.94 -10.84 16.44
CA ARG A 18 -8.71 -9.99 17.39
C ARG A 18 -8.15 -8.58 17.52
N HIS A 19 -6.84 -8.41 17.35
CA HIS A 19 -6.15 -7.12 17.46
C HIS A 19 -5.20 -6.97 16.28
N PRO A 20 -5.71 -6.54 15.09
CA PRO A 20 -4.88 -6.36 13.91
C PRO A 20 -3.74 -5.39 14.22
N GLN A 21 -2.51 -5.86 14.03
CA GLN A 21 -1.29 -5.10 14.37
C GLN A 21 -1.14 -3.82 13.53
N ASP A 22 -1.73 -3.80 12.34
CA ASP A 22 -1.73 -2.66 11.45
C ASP A 22 -2.60 -1.49 11.95
N GLY A 23 -3.63 -1.78 12.76
CA GLY A 23 -4.46 -0.77 13.42
C GLY A 23 -3.84 -0.13 14.66
N ARG A 24 -2.68 -0.62 15.16
CA ARG A 24 -2.05 -0.08 16.36
C ARG A 24 -1.60 1.37 16.17
N ILE A 25 -1.81 2.19 17.20
CA ILE A 25 -1.38 3.59 17.21
C ILE A 25 0.11 3.68 17.53
N LEU A 26 0.85 4.42 16.71
CA LEU A 26 2.27 4.68 16.87
C LEU A 26 2.49 5.96 17.68
N VAL A 27 3.07 5.82 18.87
CA VAL A 27 3.32 6.94 19.78
C VAL A 27 4.46 7.81 19.27
N GLY A 28 4.24 9.13 19.26
CA GLY A 28 5.27 10.10 18.91
C GLY A 28 5.41 10.39 17.42
N TYR A 29 4.60 9.76 16.57
CA TYR A 29 4.53 10.12 15.16
C TYR A 29 3.71 11.38 14.93
N ASN A 30 4.12 12.21 13.98
CA ASN A 30 3.41 13.44 13.63
C ASN A 30 3.34 13.65 12.11
N PHE A 31 2.40 14.50 11.69
CA PHE A 31 2.10 14.73 10.28
C PHE A 31 3.29 15.28 9.49
N GLU A 32 3.95 16.32 10.00
CA GLU A 32 5.00 17.04 9.25
C GLU A 32 6.27 16.22 9.05
N ARG A 33 6.64 15.46 10.09
CA ARG A 33 7.87 14.66 10.06
C ARG A 33 7.68 13.34 9.34
N ASP A 34 6.57 12.65 9.63
CA ASP A 34 6.44 11.21 9.34
C ASP A 34 5.61 10.89 8.12
N ILE A 35 4.72 11.82 7.68
CA ILE A 35 3.90 11.62 6.48
C ILE A 35 4.61 12.19 5.26
N ASP A 36 4.59 11.42 4.17
CA ASP A 36 4.94 11.90 2.84
C ASP A 36 3.73 12.56 2.19
N ILE A 37 3.73 13.89 2.21
CA ILE A 37 2.64 14.71 1.71
C ILE A 37 2.42 14.48 0.21
N GLU A 38 3.48 14.24 -0.54
CA GLU A 38 3.37 14.00 -1.98
C GLU A 38 2.60 12.71 -2.27
N THR A 39 2.92 11.63 -1.56
CA THR A 39 2.16 10.37 -1.64
C THR A 39 0.69 10.56 -1.26
N LEU A 40 0.42 11.28 -0.17
CA LEU A 40 -0.95 11.55 0.26
C LEU A 40 -1.73 12.32 -0.81
N HIS A 41 -1.14 13.36 -1.39
CA HIS A 41 -1.78 14.15 -2.44
C HIS A 41 -2.01 13.33 -3.72
N GLN A 42 -1.07 12.49 -4.12
CA GLN A 42 -1.24 11.58 -5.26
C GLN A 42 -2.40 10.61 -5.03
N TYR A 43 -2.51 10.04 -3.84
CA TYR A 43 -3.64 9.18 -3.48
C TYR A 43 -4.98 9.93 -3.56
N ARG A 44 -5.05 11.14 -2.99
CA ARG A 44 -6.25 11.98 -3.05
C ARG A 44 -6.64 12.39 -4.48
N GLN A 45 -5.65 12.70 -5.32
CA GLN A 45 -5.88 12.99 -6.75
C GLN A 45 -6.43 11.77 -7.48
N THR A 46 -5.90 10.58 -7.19
CA THR A 46 -6.42 9.32 -7.75
C THR A 46 -7.88 9.10 -7.34
N LEU A 47 -8.22 9.29 -6.06
CA LEU A 47 -9.60 9.21 -5.58
C LEU A 47 -10.50 10.23 -6.29
N ALA A 48 -10.07 11.49 -6.40
CA ALA A 48 -10.84 12.53 -7.06
C ALA A 48 -11.04 12.27 -8.56
N SER A 49 -10.07 11.64 -9.22
CA SER A 49 -10.18 11.25 -10.64
C SER A 49 -11.15 10.10 -10.85
N LEU A 50 -11.15 9.11 -9.95
CA LEU A 50 -12.04 7.95 -10.03
C LEU A 50 -13.46 8.26 -9.54
N GLN A 51 -13.57 9.12 -8.53
CA GLN A 51 -14.84 9.47 -7.88
C GLN A 51 -14.91 10.99 -7.60
N PRO A 52 -15.13 11.84 -8.63
CA PRO A 52 -15.08 13.30 -8.46
C PRO A 52 -16.07 13.87 -7.45
N THR A 53 -17.20 13.20 -7.26
CA THR A 53 -18.27 13.61 -6.32
C THR A 53 -18.13 13.04 -4.92
N HIS A 54 -17.04 12.28 -4.65
CA HIS A 54 -16.86 11.66 -3.34
C HIS A 54 -16.67 12.75 -2.27
N PRO A 55 -17.40 12.66 -1.11
CA PRO A 55 -17.39 13.73 -0.10
C PRO A 55 -16.02 13.95 0.54
N TRP A 56 -15.08 12.99 0.42
CA TRP A 56 -13.74 13.14 0.99
C TRP A 56 -12.74 13.90 0.10
N THR A 57 -13.13 14.28 -1.12
CA THR A 57 -12.24 15.01 -2.01
C THR A 57 -11.97 16.45 -1.54
N GLY A 58 -12.94 17.05 -0.83
CA GLY A 58 -12.89 18.45 -0.36
C GLY A 58 -12.49 18.66 1.09
N ILE A 59 -12.19 17.62 1.87
CA ILE A 59 -11.82 17.74 3.30
C ILE A 59 -10.32 17.99 3.49
N SER A 60 -9.91 18.41 4.70
CA SER A 60 -8.49 18.58 5.04
C SER A 60 -7.71 17.26 4.97
N ASP A 61 -6.37 17.33 4.86
CA ASP A 61 -5.51 16.14 4.83
C ASP A 61 -5.64 15.32 6.12
N MET A 62 -5.70 15.98 7.28
CA MET A 62 -5.89 15.30 8.56
C MET A 62 -7.26 14.63 8.67
N ASP A 63 -8.33 15.28 8.22
CA ASP A 63 -9.65 14.67 8.22
C ASP A 63 -9.71 13.49 7.24
N PHE A 64 -9.03 13.61 6.09
CA PHE A 64 -8.90 12.52 5.15
C PHE A 64 -8.18 11.31 5.77
N LEU A 65 -7.04 11.51 6.42
CA LEU A 65 -6.28 10.47 7.10
C LEU A 65 -7.10 9.78 8.21
N LYS A 66 -7.93 10.54 8.94
CA LYS A 66 -8.90 9.97 9.89
C LYS A 66 -9.96 9.10 9.20
N LYS A 67 -10.48 9.54 8.05
CA LYS A 67 -11.51 8.81 7.31
C LYS A 67 -11.00 7.49 6.72
N VAL A 68 -9.76 7.45 6.25
CA VAL A 68 -9.14 6.21 5.72
C VAL A 68 -8.51 5.33 6.81
N GLY A 69 -8.61 5.73 8.08
CA GLY A 69 -8.06 4.96 9.20
C GLY A 69 -6.55 5.07 9.38
N ALA A 70 -5.89 6.00 8.67
CA ALA A 70 -4.47 6.26 8.83
C ALA A 70 -4.13 7.03 10.12
N TYR A 71 -5.13 7.73 10.68
CA TYR A 71 -5.08 8.35 12.00
C TYR A 71 -6.31 7.91 12.79
N ALA A 72 -6.13 7.41 13.99
CA ALA A 72 -7.20 6.85 14.81
C ALA A 72 -7.14 7.35 16.25
N THR A 73 -8.27 7.21 16.93
CA THR A 73 -8.42 7.42 18.38
C THR A 73 -8.83 6.10 19.01
N GLU A 74 -8.07 5.63 19.99
CA GLU A 74 -8.41 4.48 20.82
C GLU A 74 -9.33 4.95 21.95
N TYR A 75 -10.61 4.65 21.84
CA TYR A 75 -11.62 5.17 22.77
C TYR A 75 -11.48 4.71 24.23
N GLU A 76 -10.87 3.53 24.44
CA GLU A 76 -10.67 2.99 25.79
C GLU A 76 -9.61 3.77 26.58
N THR A 77 -8.54 4.18 25.90
CA THR A 77 -7.40 4.87 26.52
C THR A 77 -7.39 6.37 26.25
N GLY A 78 -8.17 6.84 25.29
CA GLY A 78 -8.15 8.22 24.80
C GLY A 78 -6.89 8.58 23.99
N LYS A 79 -6.06 7.59 23.64
CA LYS A 79 -4.89 7.80 22.79
C LYS A 79 -5.30 8.06 21.36
N GLU A 80 -4.67 9.03 20.73
CA GLU A 80 -4.84 9.30 19.32
C GLU A 80 -3.48 9.39 18.62
N GLY A 81 -3.45 9.04 17.34
CA GLY A 81 -2.21 9.08 16.57
C GLY A 81 -2.30 8.33 15.24
N PHE A 82 -1.19 8.32 14.53
CA PHE A 82 -1.06 7.57 13.30
C PHE A 82 -1.08 6.07 13.57
N THR A 83 -1.85 5.34 12.77
CA THR A 83 -1.85 3.88 12.79
C THR A 83 -0.64 3.34 12.03
N LEU A 84 -0.24 2.11 12.33
CA LEU A 84 0.81 1.45 11.57
C LEU A 84 0.45 1.36 10.08
N ALA A 85 -0.80 1.00 9.75
CA ALA A 85 -1.31 1.00 8.37
C ALA A 85 -1.16 2.37 7.70
N GLY A 86 -1.49 3.46 8.42
CA GLY A 86 -1.33 4.82 7.91
C GLY A 86 0.11 5.17 7.57
N ILE A 87 1.04 4.80 8.43
CA ILE A 87 2.48 5.03 8.20
C ILE A 87 3.00 4.12 7.08
N LEU A 88 2.57 2.88 6.98
CA LEU A 88 2.93 2.00 5.85
C LEU A 88 2.43 2.52 4.50
N MET A 89 1.22 3.12 4.47
CA MET A 89 0.61 3.64 3.24
C MET A 89 1.16 4.99 2.81
N PHE A 90 1.38 5.91 3.76
CA PHE A 90 1.67 7.32 3.48
C PHE A 90 2.93 7.83 4.16
N GLY A 91 3.62 7.00 4.92
CA GLY A 91 4.80 7.41 5.66
C GLY A 91 6.03 7.59 4.78
N LYS A 92 6.98 8.38 5.31
CA LYS A 92 8.35 8.42 4.80
C LYS A 92 9.09 7.14 5.16
N TYR A 93 10.03 6.71 4.34
CA TYR A 93 10.74 5.46 4.53
C TYR A 93 11.40 5.35 5.92
N ASP A 94 12.08 6.39 6.37
CA ASP A 94 12.72 6.41 7.69
C ASP A 94 11.71 6.26 8.84
N SER A 95 10.51 6.77 8.68
CA SER A 95 9.43 6.62 9.65
C SER A 95 8.85 5.21 9.66
N ILE A 96 8.80 4.55 8.50
CA ILE A 96 8.36 3.15 8.38
C ILE A 96 9.34 2.21 9.07
N ILE A 97 10.66 2.35 8.80
CA ILE A 97 11.70 1.45 9.34
C ILE A 97 12.15 1.80 10.76
N ASN A 98 11.55 2.82 11.36
CA ASN A 98 11.83 3.18 12.76
C ASN A 98 11.50 2.01 13.70
N ASN A 99 12.19 1.95 14.85
CA ASN A 99 11.98 0.91 15.86
C ASN A 99 10.52 0.78 16.35
N SER A 100 9.76 1.88 16.34
CA SER A 100 8.34 1.89 16.69
C SER A 100 7.43 1.49 15.51
N GLY A 101 7.94 1.52 14.31
CA GLY A 101 7.28 1.09 13.08
C GLY A 101 7.55 -0.39 12.76
N VAL A 102 8.14 -0.65 11.59
CA VAL A 102 8.51 -1.98 11.10
C VAL A 102 9.99 -1.97 10.67
N PRO A 103 10.94 -2.20 11.58
CA PRO A 103 12.38 -2.14 11.26
C PRO A 103 12.83 -3.08 10.15
N THR A 104 12.09 -4.16 9.92
CA THR A 104 12.38 -5.18 8.89
C THR A 104 11.58 -4.94 7.60
N TYR A 105 10.90 -3.79 7.48
CA TYR A 105 10.12 -3.48 6.30
C TYR A 105 10.99 -3.43 5.05
N PHE A 106 10.60 -4.20 4.06
CA PHE A 106 11.26 -4.23 2.77
C PHE A 106 10.27 -4.70 1.69
N VAL A 107 10.00 -3.84 0.72
CA VAL A 107 9.20 -4.18 -0.45
C VAL A 107 10.13 -4.56 -1.61
N ASP A 108 9.79 -5.62 -2.35
CA ASP A 108 10.63 -6.12 -3.43
C ASP A 108 9.77 -6.76 -4.54
N TYR A 109 9.74 -6.14 -5.69
CA TYR A 109 9.13 -6.70 -6.89
C TYR A 109 10.22 -7.13 -7.85
N ARG A 110 10.12 -8.35 -8.36
CA ARG A 110 11.06 -8.91 -9.34
C ARG A 110 10.29 -9.47 -10.52
N GLU A 111 10.69 -9.06 -11.69
CA GLU A 111 10.18 -9.56 -12.96
C GLU A 111 11.16 -10.63 -13.48
N CYS A 112 10.68 -11.88 -13.51
CA CYS A 112 11.48 -13.03 -13.94
C CYS A 112 10.96 -13.53 -15.29
N ILE A 113 11.34 -12.83 -16.37
CA ILE A 113 11.05 -13.28 -17.74
C ILE A 113 12.09 -14.33 -18.11
N ALA A 114 11.66 -15.43 -18.71
CA ALA A 114 12.56 -16.47 -19.19
C ALA A 114 13.57 -15.87 -20.18
N THR A 115 14.84 -16.07 -19.93
CA THR A 115 15.95 -15.64 -20.78
C THR A 115 16.85 -16.84 -21.07
N ASP A 116 17.59 -16.78 -22.17
CA ASP A 116 18.56 -17.83 -22.53
C ASP A 116 19.85 -17.76 -21.67
N ASP A 117 20.04 -16.68 -20.91
CA ASP A 117 21.18 -16.51 -20.01
C ASP A 117 20.84 -16.97 -18.57
N PRO A 118 21.45 -18.08 -18.09
CA PRO A 118 21.21 -18.61 -16.76
C PRO A 118 21.72 -17.72 -15.61
N ASN A 119 22.51 -16.67 -15.92
CA ASN A 119 23.00 -15.74 -14.90
C ASN A 119 22.00 -14.62 -14.61
N ILE A 120 21.00 -14.43 -15.47
CA ILE A 120 19.97 -13.41 -15.26
C ILE A 120 18.92 -13.97 -14.32
N ARG A 121 18.89 -13.46 -13.08
CA ARG A 121 17.90 -13.86 -12.06
C ARG A 121 16.59 -13.09 -12.14
N TRP A 122 16.62 -11.86 -12.65
CA TRP A 122 15.46 -10.99 -12.88
C TRP A 122 15.79 -10.01 -14.01
N THR A 123 14.78 -9.64 -14.77
CA THR A 123 14.90 -8.68 -15.87
C THR A 123 14.59 -7.25 -15.42
N HIS A 124 13.79 -7.12 -14.35
CA HIS A 124 13.47 -5.84 -13.73
C HIS A 124 13.25 -6.02 -12.22
N ARG A 125 13.57 -4.98 -11.44
CA ARG A 125 13.38 -5.00 -9.98
C ARG A 125 12.96 -3.62 -9.48
N ILE A 126 11.99 -3.59 -8.55
CA ILE A 126 11.57 -2.40 -7.80
C ILE A 126 11.77 -2.69 -6.32
N TYR A 127 12.60 -1.90 -5.66
CA TYR A 127 12.95 -2.06 -4.25
C TYR A 127 13.31 -0.69 -3.66
N PRO A 128 13.41 -0.53 -2.34
CA PRO A 128 13.87 0.70 -1.70
C PRO A 128 15.34 0.97 -2.06
N ASP A 129 15.57 1.92 -2.97
CA ASP A 129 16.88 2.33 -3.46
C ASP A 129 17.30 3.73 -2.97
N GLY A 130 16.48 4.34 -2.09
CA GLY A 130 16.69 5.68 -1.55
C GLY A 130 16.25 6.82 -2.47
N MET A 131 15.71 6.53 -3.66
CA MET A 131 15.21 7.53 -4.59
C MET A 131 13.71 7.81 -4.43
N TRP A 132 13.06 7.13 -3.51
CA TRP A 132 11.62 7.22 -3.23
C TRP A 132 11.33 6.72 -1.81
N GLU A 133 10.17 7.08 -1.26
CA GLU A 133 9.82 6.76 0.13
C GLU A 133 9.43 5.30 0.37
N ALA A 134 9.32 4.51 -0.66
CA ALA A 134 9.06 3.07 -0.63
C ALA A 134 7.87 2.65 0.25
N ASN A 135 6.94 3.58 0.52
CA ASN A 135 5.69 3.25 1.18
C ASN A 135 4.81 2.36 0.28
N LEU A 136 3.80 1.72 0.85
CA LEU A 136 2.97 0.76 0.13
C LEU A 136 2.24 1.38 -1.08
N TYR A 137 1.78 2.64 -0.98
CA TYR A 137 1.10 3.28 -2.10
C TYR A 137 2.06 3.55 -3.27
N GLN A 138 3.23 4.11 -3.02
CA GLN A 138 4.24 4.33 -4.07
C GLN A 138 4.71 3.02 -4.68
N PHE A 139 4.92 1.98 -3.84
CA PHE A 139 5.28 0.66 -4.33
C PHE A 139 4.20 0.08 -5.24
N TYR A 140 2.94 0.09 -4.78
CA TYR A 140 1.80 -0.35 -5.59
C TYR A 140 1.75 0.37 -6.93
N MET A 141 1.83 1.70 -6.94
CA MET A 141 1.76 2.48 -8.17
C MET A 141 2.90 2.18 -9.15
N ARG A 142 4.12 1.97 -8.64
CA ARG A 142 5.28 1.60 -9.47
C ARG A 142 5.11 0.21 -10.08
N VAL A 143 4.69 -0.77 -9.29
CA VAL A 143 4.44 -2.14 -9.77
C VAL A 143 3.27 -2.15 -10.74
N TYR A 144 2.16 -1.52 -10.40
CA TYR A 144 0.98 -1.41 -11.26
C TYR A 144 1.32 -0.81 -12.63
N ASN A 145 2.00 0.33 -12.66
CA ASN A 145 2.41 0.96 -13.91
C ASN A 145 3.33 0.06 -14.73
N ARG A 146 4.23 -0.67 -14.07
CA ARG A 146 5.13 -1.62 -14.73
C ARG A 146 4.37 -2.78 -15.37
N LEU A 147 3.34 -3.29 -14.71
CA LEU A 147 2.52 -4.40 -15.20
C LEU A 147 1.57 -3.96 -16.32
N ILE A 148 1.01 -2.77 -16.23
CA ILE A 148 0.04 -2.25 -17.22
C ILE A 148 0.72 -1.76 -18.51
N GLN A 149 1.90 -1.16 -18.40
CA GLN A 149 2.56 -0.52 -19.55
C GLN A 149 2.80 -1.46 -20.74
N PRO A 150 3.24 -2.71 -20.59
CA PRO A 150 3.48 -3.62 -21.71
C PRO A 150 2.19 -4.28 -22.23
N LEU A 151 1.04 -4.09 -21.59
CA LEU A 151 -0.20 -4.75 -22.02
C LEU A 151 -0.69 -4.15 -23.34
N PRO A 152 -1.06 -4.98 -24.33
CA PRO A 152 -1.57 -4.50 -25.58
C PRO A 152 -2.94 -3.82 -25.39
N ARG A 153 -3.12 -2.67 -26.03
CA ARG A 153 -4.40 -1.94 -26.09
C ARG A 153 -4.97 -2.01 -27.51
N PRO A 154 -5.54 -3.16 -27.92
CA PRO A 154 -6.13 -3.30 -29.23
C PRO A 154 -7.34 -2.36 -29.38
N PHE A 155 -7.55 -1.86 -30.59
CA PHE A 155 -8.78 -1.14 -30.89
C PHE A 155 -9.95 -2.13 -30.96
N MET A 156 -10.78 -2.13 -29.92
CA MET A 156 -11.96 -2.99 -29.83
C MET A 156 -13.23 -2.14 -29.66
N MET A 157 -14.28 -2.51 -30.35
CA MET A 157 -15.60 -1.90 -30.23
C MET A 157 -16.57 -2.93 -29.64
N LYS A 158 -17.29 -2.56 -28.60
CA LYS A 158 -18.40 -3.33 -28.05
C LYS A 158 -19.61 -2.42 -27.93
N ASP A 159 -20.72 -2.81 -28.58
CA ASP A 159 -21.96 -2.05 -28.57
C ASP A 159 -21.79 -0.58 -29.02
N GLY A 160 -20.91 -0.33 -30.01
CA GLY A 160 -20.61 1.01 -30.50
C GLY A 160 -19.71 1.85 -29.62
N ILE A 161 -19.23 1.33 -28.48
CA ILE A 161 -18.34 2.01 -27.54
C ILE A 161 -16.94 1.39 -27.62
N ARG A 162 -15.94 2.26 -27.74
CA ARG A 162 -14.54 1.82 -27.71
C ARG A 162 -14.19 1.22 -26.35
N GLN A 163 -13.65 0.01 -26.37
CA GLN A 163 -13.07 -0.63 -25.19
C GLN A 163 -11.58 -0.26 -25.12
N GLU A 164 -11.19 0.44 -24.08
CA GLU A 164 -9.78 0.86 -23.87
C GLU A 164 -9.00 -0.17 -23.06
N GLU A 165 -9.70 -1.05 -22.34
CA GLU A 165 -9.12 -2.03 -21.43
C GLU A 165 -9.47 -3.45 -21.90
N THR A 166 -8.52 -4.36 -21.70
CA THR A 166 -8.68 -5.78 -21.99
C THR A 166 -8.83 -6.56 -20.68
N PRO A 167 -9.30 -7.82 -20.68
CA PRO A 167 -9.32 -8.66 -19.50
C PRO A 167 -7.97 -8.77 -18.76
N ALA A 168 -6.84 -8.57 -19.48
CA ALA A 168 -5.52 -8.54 -18.87
C ALA A 168 -5.31 -7.28 -17.99
N HIS A 169 -5.90 -6.14 -18.37
CA HIS A 169 -5.87 -4.94 -17.53
C HIS A 169 -6.71 -5.13 -16.26
N ASP A 170 -7.85 -5.78 -16.38
CA ASP A 170 -8.71 -6.09 -15.23
C ASP A 170 -7.99 -7.03 -14.25
N ALA A 171 -7.35 -8.10 -14.76
CA ALA A 171 -6.59 -9.05 -13.95
C ALA A 171 -5.37 -8.44 -13.21
N VAL A 172 -4.83 -7.32 -13.68
CA VAL A 172 -3.76 -6.59 -12.96
C VAL A 172 -4.31 -5.73 -11.82
N ARG A 173 -5.61 -5.38 -11.88
CA ARG A 173 -6.28 -4.57 -10.84
C ARG A 173 -6.81 -5.39 -9.67
N GLU A 174 -7.16 -6.66 -9.90
CA GLU A 174 -7.60 -7.61 -8.88
C GLU A 174 -6.44 -8.18 -8.05
#